data_e3cb3d312650184e78fa53c380592011
#
_entry.id   e3cb3d312650184e78fa53c380592011
#
_cell.length_a   1.000
_cell.length_b   1.000
_cell.length_c   1.000
_cell.angle_alpha   90.00
_cell.angle_beta   90.00
_cell.angle_gamma   90.00
#
_symmetry.space_group_name_H-M   'P 1'
#
loop_
_entity.id
_entity.type
_entity.pdbx_description
1 polymer ?
#
loop_
_entity_poly.entity_id
_entity_poly.type
_entity_poly.pdbx_seq_one_letter_code
_entity_poly.pdbx_strand_id
1 'polypeptide(L)'
;MRSYGGGIYGIDAHYESEGMAAIYLLVSEGRAAIIETAHNASLPHLLTALKGLGVKRENIDYICVTHVHLDHAGGAGSYMREFPQAKLVVHPRGARHMVSPAKLVEGVKAVYGEAETERIYGEIIPVAEERVIAPEDGRELKFGEMTLVCYDAPGHAKHHMIFFEKSTRSLFAGDAFGISYRWMKGADGRWAFPTASPVQFDPAAMTATTEKIVALAPEQIFITHFGELTNVRKNAALLTEGVKKYVEITEAASGDKAKIKAGLAELYRETAEKEGTSLPAATVEESLRVDLELNAQGLSCWYSNSRKK
;
A
#
# COMPACT_ATOMS: atom_id res chain seq x y z
N MET A 1 -9.93 11.23 -11.19
CA MET A 1 -10.24 11.46 -9.77
C MET A 1 -11.65 10.96 -9.46
N ARG A 2 -11.84 10.27 -8.34
CA ARG A 2 -13.15 9.79 -7.82
C ARG A 2 -13.38 10.37 -6.43
N SER A 3 -14.58 10.91 -6.17
CA SER A 3 -15.00 11.32 -4.82
C SER A 3 -15.66 10.16 -4.09
N TYR A 4 -15.32 10.00 -2.81
CA TYR A 4 -15.90 9.00 -1.90
C TYR A 4 -16.80 9.62 -0.82
N GLY A 5 -17.00 10.95 -0.88
CA GLY A 5 -17.69 11.71 0.16
C GLY A 5 -16.78 12.11 1.31
N GLY A 6 -17.30 12.91 2.26
CA GLY A 6 -16.55 13.31 3.46
C GLY A 6 -15.22 14.02 3.19
N GLY A 7 -15.04 14.66 2.02
CA GLY A 7 -13.78 15.30 1.65
C GLY A 7 -12.68 14.34 1.18
N ILE A 8 -13.00 13.06 0.90
CA ILE A 8 -12.03 12.04 0.48
C ILE A 8 -12.11 11.84 -1.04
N TYR A 9 -10.95 11.87 -1.69
CA TYR A 9 -10.80 11.69 -3.14
C TYR A 9 -9.71 10.68 -3.44
N GLY A 10 -9.97 9.77 -4.39
CA GLY A 10 -8.99 8.85 -4.95
C GLY A 10 -8.54 9.31 -6.33
N ILE A 11 -7.25 9.30 -6.54
CA ILE A 11 -6.57 9.71 -7.76
C ILE A 11 -5.79 8.51 -8.26
N ASP A 12 -5.98 8.15 -9.53
CA ASP A 12 -5.14 7.14 -10.16
C ASP A 12 -3.71 7.70 -10.27
N ALA A 13 -2.77 6.98 -9.73
CA ALA A 13 -1.36 7.36 -9.77
C ALA A 13 -0.72 7.10 -11.16
N HIS A 14 -1.41 6.34 -12.03
CA HIS A 14 -0.88 5.83 -13.30
C HIS A 14 0.48 5.13 -13.12
N TYR A 15 0.64 4.45 -11.97
CA TYR A 15 1.83 3.66 -11.68
C TYR A 15 1.88 2.46 -12.62
N GLU A 16 2.89 2.40 -13.49
CA GLU A 16 3.05 1.41 -14.57
C GLU A 16 1.86 1.38 -15.55
N SER A 17 0.65 1.40 -15.06
CA SER A 17 -0.57 1.48 -15.87
C SER A 17 -1.74 2.07 -15.06
N GLU A 18 -2.85 2.34 -15.74
CA GLU A 18 -4.07 2.79 -15.10
C GLU A 18 -4.64 1.71 -14.17
N GLY A 19 -5.01 2.10 -12.94
CA GLY A 19 -5.64 1.22 -11.97
C GLY A 19 -4.69 0.34 -11.16
N MET A 20 -3.38 0.59 -11.21
CA MET A 20 -2.40 -0.18 -10.43
C MET A 20 -2.16 0.42 -9.03
N ALA A 21 -2.10 1.73 -8.90
CA ALA A 21 -1.95 2.37 -7.60
C ALA A 21 -2.79 3.64 -7.49
N ALA A 22 -3.26 3.94 -6.29
CA ALA A 22 -4.07 5.11 -5.95
C ALA A 22 -3.33 6.03 -4.97
N ILE A 23 -3.49 7.33 -5.18
CA ILE A 23 -3.17 8.39 -4.24
C ILE A 23 -4.48 8.88 -3.65
N TYR A 24 -4.53 9.13 -2.36
CA TYR A 24 -5.71 9.71 -1.74
C TYR A 24 -5.45 11.14 -1.29
N LEU A 25 -6.43 12.00 -1.56
CA LEU A 25 -6.43 13.39 -1.13
C LEU A 25 -7.61 13.59 -0.17
N LEU A 26 -7.31 14.07 1.03
CA LEU A 26 -8.29 14.42 2.05
C LEU A 26 -8.34 15.94 2.16
N VAL A 27 -9.52 16.52 2.04
CA VAL A 27 -9.72 17.98 2.04
C VAL A 27 -10.74 18.36 3.11
N SER A 28 -10.36 19.29 3.99
CA SER A 28 -11.22 19.81 5.06
C SER A 28 -10.89 21.29 5.30
N GLU A 29 -11.91 22.17 5.27
CA GLU A 29 -11.78 23.61 5.55
C GLU A 29 -10.62 24.29 4.75
N GLY A 30 -10.47 23.91 3.48
CA GLY A 30 -9.42 24.42 2.61
C GLY A 30 -8.01 23.93 2.92
N ARG A 31 -7.83 23.07 3.93
CA ARG A 31 -6.58 22.35 4.24
C ARG A 31 -6.63 20.93 3.68
N ALA A 32 -5.47 20.32 3.47
CA ALA A 32 -5.46 18.96 2.92
C ALA A 32 -4.29 18.12 3.41
N ALA A 33 -4.52 16.79 3.36
CA ALA A 33 -3.50 15.77 3.50
C ALA A 33 -3.51 14.84 2.28
N ILE A 34 -2.34 14.37 1.90
CA ILE A 34 -2.14 13.43 0.80
C ILE A 34 -1.70 12.10 1.41
N ILE A 35 -2.30 10.98 0.98
CA ILE A 35 -1.87 9.65 1.38
C ILE A 35 -1.39 8.91 0.13
N GLU A 36 -0.18 8.42 0.20
CA GLU A 36 0.67 7.84 -0.85
C GLU A 36 1.17 8.86 -1.87
N THR A 37 2.30 8.54 -2.47
CA THR A 37 2.93 9.37 -3.50
C THR A 37 3.23 8.60 -4.79
N ALA A 38 3.13 7.27 -4.74
CA ALA A 38 3.55 6.39 -5.80
C ALA A 38 4.98 6.74 -6.29
N HIS A 39 5.13 7.18 -7.52
CA HIS A 39 6.41 7.58 -8.12
C HIS A 39 6.37 9.05 -8.60
N ASN A 40 7.51 9.57 -9.04
CA ASN A 40 7.64 10.98 -9.45
C ASN A 40 6.64 11.38 -10.55
N ALA A 41 6.38 10.50 -11.52
CA ALA A 41 5.47 10.76 -12.63
C ALA A 41 3.99 10.84 -12.21
N SER A 42 3.65 10.48 -10.97
CA SER A 42 2.27 10.58 -10.43
C SER A 42 1.91 11.99 -9.97
N LEU A 43 2.90 12.85 -9.70
CA LEU A 43 2.67 14.22 -9.20
C LEU A 43 1.75 15.08 -10.10
N PRO A 44 1.88 15.08 -11.44
CA PRO A 44 0.98 15.87 -12.31
C PRO A 44 -0.49 15.48 -12.18
N HIS A 45 -0.81 14.23 -11.90
CA HIS A 45 -2.19 13.76 -11.71
C HIS A 45 -2.79 14.33 -10.42
N LEU A 46 -1.99 14.38 -9.33
CA LEU A 46 -2.38 15.04 -8.09
C LEU A 46 -2.56 16.57 -8.29
N LEU A 47 -1.63 17.25 -8.97
CA LEU A 47 -1.74 18.69 -9.23
C LEU A 47 -3.00 19.03 -10.03
N THR A 48 -3.38 18.18 -10.97
CA THR A 48 -4.63 18.32 -11.73
C THR A 48 -5.85 18.21 -10.81
N ALA A 49 -5.84 17.27 -9.87
CA ALA A 49 -6.91 17.09 -8.90
C ALA A 49 -7.01 18.29 -7.94
N LEU A 50 -5.88 18.77 -7.40
CA LEU A 50 -5.83 19.95 -6.53
C LEU A 50 -6.39 21.18 -7.22
N LYS A 51 -6.00 21.41 -8.48
CA LYS A 51 -6.53 22.52 -9.30
C LYS A 51 -8.06 22.40 -9.47
N GLY A 52 -8.56 21.20 -9.75
CA GLY A 52 -9.99 20.96 -9.92
C GLY A 52 -10.80 21.19 -8.64
N LEU A 53 -10.20 21.00 -7.47
CA LEU A 53 -10.82 21.21 -6.16
C LEU A 53 -10.55 22.61 -5.57
N GLY A 54 -9.75 23.45 -6.25
CA GLY A 54 -9.36 24.76 -5.74
C GLY A 54 -8.45 24.73 -4.52
N VAL A 55 -7.79 23.61 -4.25
CA VAL A 55 -6.86 23.45 -3.12
C VAL A 55 -5.49 24.00 -3.52
N LYS A 56 -4.99 24.95 -2.74
CA LYS A 56 -3.70 25.59 -2.97
C LYS A 56 -2.55 24.75 -2.42
N ARG A 57 -1.36 24.86 -3.02
CA ARG A 57 -0.15 24.12 -2.60
C ARG A 57 0.25 24.38 -1.15
N GLU A 58 0.15 25.62 -0.72
CA GLU A 58 0.46 26.05 0.66
C GLU A 58 -0.50 25.50 1.73
N ASN A 59 -1.61 24.92 1.30
CA ASN A 59 -2.63 24.35 2.18
C ASN A 59 -2.48 22.83 2.38
N ILE A 60 -1.44 22.22 1.82
CA ILE A 60 -1.10 20.83 2.08
C ILE A 60 -0.32 20.75 3.40
N ASP A 61 -0.93 20.15 4.42
CA ASP A 61 -0.32 19.98 5.75
C ASP A 61 0.58 18.76 5.84
N TYR A 62 0.08 17.65 5.29
CA TYR A 62 0.75 16.36 5.42
C TYR A 62 0.82 15.62 4.09
N ILE A 63 1.95 14.95 3.89
CA ILE A 63 2.13 13.89 2.91
C ILE A 63 2.40 12.63 3.73
N CYS A 64 1.49 11.67 3.69
CA CYS A 64 1.53 10.46 4.50
C CYS A 64 1.86 9.27 3.60
N VAL A 65 2.88 8.50 3.92
CA VAL A 65 3.17 7.24 3.22
C VAL A 65 2.97 6.07 4.17
N THR A 66 2.23 5.06 3.73
CA THR A 66 1.95 3.88 4.56
C THR A 66 3.23 3.11 4.87
N HIS A 67 4.12 3.02 3.90
CA HIS A 67 5.44 2.43 4.07
C HIS A 67 6.41 2.94 2.99
N VAL A 68 7.68 2.50 3.02
CA VAL A 68 8.71 3.09 2.16
C VAL A 68 9.05 2.29 0.90
N HIS A 69 8.23 1.32 0.49
CA HIS A 69 8.38 0.75 -0.85
C HIS A 69 8.15 1.84 -1.89
N LEU A 70 8.88 1.76 -3.02
CA LEU A 70 8.95 2.90 -3.94
C LEU A 70 7.67 3.15 -4.73
N ASP A 71 6.81 2.16 -4.86
CA ASP A 71 5.45 2.29 -5.42
C ASP A 71 4.46 3.03 -4.49
N HIS A 72 4.86 3.27 -3.23
CA HIS A 72 4.14 4.09 -2.25
C HIS A 72 4.85 5.42 -1.98
N ALA A 73 6.17 5.38 -1.80
CA ALA A 73 6.96 6.52 -1.30
C ALA A 73 7.97 7.07 -2.32
N GLY A 74 8.06 6.52 -3.52
CA GLY A 74 9.04 6.92 -4.53
C GLY A 74 8.92 8.38 -4.97
N GLY A 75 7.71 8.92 -4.97
CA GLY A 75 7.44 10.31 -5.28
C GLY A 75 7.60 11.29 -4.10
N ALA A 76 7.82 10.79 -2.87
CA ALA A 76 7.77 11.63 -1.66
C ALA A 76 8.65 12.88 -1.73
N GLY A 77 9.90 12.77 -2.21
CA GLY A 77 10.80 13.90 -2.33
C GLY A 77 10.32 14.96 -3.34
N SER A 78 9.77 14.55 -4.48
CA SER A 78 9.17 15.45 -5.47
C SER A 78 7.96 16.18 -4.90
N TYR A 79 7.10 15.46 -4.18
CA TYR A 79 5.94 16.05 -3.50
C TYR A 79 6.37 17.03 -2.42
N MET A 80 7.40 16.71 -1.63
CA MET A 80 7.92 17.62 -0.61
C MET A 80 8.55 18.88 -1.19
N ARG A 81 9.11 18.83 -2.41
CA ARG A 81 9.57 20.04 -3.14
C ARG A 81 8.39 20.89 -3.62
N GLU A 82 7.33 20.26 -4.12
CA GLU A 82 6.14 20.93 -4.65
C GLU A 82 5.27 21.55 -3.56
N PHE A 83 5.24 20.96 -2.36
CA PHE A 83 4.41 21.42 -1.22
C PHE A 83 5.29 21.87 -0.06
N PRO A 84 5.77 23.16 -0.08
CA PRO A 84 6.82 23.63 0.83
C PRO A 84 6.39 23.65 2.31
N GLN A 85 5.08 23.76 2.60
CA GLN A 85 4.56 23.78 3.98
C GLN A 85 4.30 22.39 4.53
N ALA A 86 4.21 21.37 3.67
CA ALA A 86 3.87 20.01 4.08
C ALA A 86 4.96 19.38 4.93
N LYS A 87 4.54 18.45 5.82
CA LYS A 87 5.42 17.52 6.53
C LYS A 87 5.20 16.11 5.97
N LEU A 88 6.31 15.39 5.76
CA LEU A 88 6.24 13.96 5.42
C LEU A 88 5.98 13.16 6.68
N VAL A 89 4.91 12.38 6.67
CA VAL A 89 4.56 11.43 7.75
C VAL A 89 4.93 10.03 7.30
N VAL A 90 5.82 9.38 8.03
CA VAL A 90 6.34 8.05 7.69
C VAL A 90 6.66 7.28 8.96
N HIS A 91 6.48 5.95 8.91
CA HIS A 91 6.80 5.07 10.05
C HIS A 91 8.24 5.31 10.57
N PRO A 92 8.50 5.31 11.91
CA PRO A 92 9.82 5.59 12.47
C PRO A 92 10.97 4.76 11.87
N ARG A 93 10.71 3.47 11.58
CA ARG A 93 11.70 2.60 10.93
C ARG A 93 11.97 2.95 9.47
N GLY A 94 11.02 3.64 8.82
CA GLY A 94 11.13 4.09 7.42
C GLY A 94 11.78 5.45 7.26
N ALA A 95 11.69 6.33 8.27
CA ALA A 95 12.10 7.74 8.20
C ALA A 95 13.52 7.94 7.63
N ARG A 96 14.48 7.15 8.10
CA ARG A 96 15.88 7.21 7.61
C ARG A 96 16.01 6.98 6.09
N HIS A 97 15.11 6.18 5.50
CA HIS A 97 15.13 5.87 4.08
C HIS A 97 14.57 7.02 3.24
N MET A 98 13.73 7.88 3.83
CA MET A 98 13.26 9.09 3.16
C MET A 98 14.30 10.21 3.23
N VAL A 99 15.03 10.30 4.34
CA VAL A 99 16.12 11.29 4.52
C VAL A 99 17.36 10.89 3.72
N SER A 100 17.70 9.60 3.67
CA SER A 100 18.85 9.07 2.96
C SER A 100 18.47 7.80 2.17
N PRO A 101 17.95 7.95 0.93
CA PRO A 101 17.34 6.86 0.19
C PRO A 101 18.33 5.87 -0.47
N ALA A 102 19.63 6.12 -0.47
CA ALA A 102 20.60 5.33 -1.22
C ALA A 102 20.48 3.81 -0.97
N LYS A 103 20.40 3.38 0.30
CA LYS A 103 20.25 1.95 0.65
C LYS A 103 18.89 1.38 0.23
N LEU A 104 17.84 2.19 0.23
CA LEU A 104 16.53 1.77 -0.27
C LEU A 104 16.58 1.52 -1.78
N VAL A 105 17.18 2.45 -2.52
CA VAL A 105 17.38 2.34 -3.98
C VAL A 105 18.24 1.13 -4.35
N GLU A 106 19.34 0.89 -3.61
CA GLU A 106 20.17 -0.32 -3.79
C GLU A 106 19.35 -1.61 -3.61
N GLY A 107 18.50 -1.65 -2.58
CA GLY A 107 17.59 -2.79 -2.33
C GLY A 107 16.61 -3.02 -3.46
N VAL A 108 16.03 -1.96 -4.02
CA VAL A 108 15.08 -2.03 -5.15
C VAL A 108 15.80 -2.46 -6.43
N LYS A 109 16.99 -1.93 -6.70
CA LYS A 109 17.84 -2.35 -7.84
C LYS A 109 18.19 -3.84 -7.77
N ALA A 110 18.38 -4.39 -6.57
CA ALA A 110 18.64 -5.82 -6.40
C ALA A 110 17.44 -6.71 -6.75
N VAL A 111 16.21 -6.19 -6.66
CA VAL A 111 14.96 -6.91 -6.98
C VAL A 111 14.57 -6.73 -8.45
N TYR A 112 14.56 -5.52 -8.95
CA TYR A 112 14.05 -5.17 -10.29
C TYR A 112 15.15 -4.98 -11.36
N GLY A 113 16.40 -4.83 -10.93
CA GLY A 113 17.51 -4.42 -11.81
C GLY A 113 17.62 -2.90 -11.92
N GLU A 114 18.81 -2.43 -12.33
CA GLU A 114 19.11 -0.99 -12.38
C GLU A 114 18.27 -0.24 -13.43
N ALA A 115 18.24 -0.77 -14.66
CA ALA A 115 17.52 -0.13 -15.76
C ALA A 115 16.01 0.02 -15.48
N GLU A 116 15.40 -1.01 -14.90
CA GLU A 116 13.97 -1.00 -14.60
C GLU A 116 13.67 -0.06 -13.41
N THR A 117 14.53 -0.04 -12.40
CA THR A 117 14.40 0.89 -11.27
C THR A 117 14.48 2.34 -11.75
N GLU A 118 15.41 2.65 -12.64
CA GLU A 118 15.55 4.00 -13.22
C GLU A 118 14.36 4.37 -14.10
N ARG A 119 13.89 3.44 -14.92
CA ARG A 119 12.72 3.65 -15.79
C ARG A 119 11.46 3.99 -15.00
N ILE A 120 11.18 3.25 -13.91
CA ILE A 120 9.95 3.39 -13.14
C ILE A 120 10.02 4.60 -12.21
N TYR A 121 11.10 4.75 -11.46
CA TYR A 121 11.18 5.68 -10.34
C TYR A 121 12.02 6.92 -10.63
N GLY A 122 12.96 6.83 -11.58
CA GLY A 122 13.93 7.89 -11.83
C GLY A 122 14.77 8.21 -10.60
N GLU A 123 15.03 9.49 -10.36
CA GLU A 123 15.77 9.95 -9.17
C GLU A 123 14.87 9.92 -7.93
N ILE A 124 15.27 9.17 -6.90
CA ILE A 124 14.62 9.21 -5.59
C ILE A 124 15.22 10.37 -4.79
N ILE A 125 14.41 11.38 -4.58
CA ILE A 125 14.81 12.66 -3.98
C ILE A 125 14.76 12.55 -2.45
N PRO A 126 15.88 12.85 -1.74
CA PRO A 126 15.87 12.89 -0.27
C PRO A 126 14.94 13.97 0.28
N VAL A 127 14.36 13.70 1.44
CA VAL A 127 13.53 14.65 2.19
C VAL A 127 14.35 15.22 3.35
N ALA A 128 14.28 16.55 3.54
CA ALA A 128 14.95 17.21 4.65
C ALA A 128 14.41 16.69 5.99
N GLU A 129 15.30 16.31 6.91
CA GLU A 129 14.99 15.61 8.17
C GLU A 129 14.00 16.42 9.03
N GLU A 130 14.17 17.73 9.10
CA GLU A 130 13.31 18.65 9.85
C GLU A 130 11.86 18.74 9.31
N ARG A 131 11.63 18.16 8.13
CA ARG A 131 10.30 18.07 7.52
C ARG A 131 9.67 16.68 7.65
N VAL A 132 10.35 15.76 8.33
CA VAL A 132 9.86 14.39 8.55
C VAL A 132 9.21 14.29 9.93
N ILE A 133 8.01 13.76 9.99
CA ILE A 133 7.31 13.32 11.20
C ILE A 133 7.35 11.80 11.23
N ALA A 134 7.95 11.23 12.27
CA ALA A 134 7.96 9.79 12.55
C ALA A 134 7.05 9.53 13.75
N PRO A 135 5.73 9.33 13.56
CA PRO A 135 4.76 9.27 14.63
C PRO A 135 4.87 7.95 15.41
N GLU A 136 4.61 8.02 16.71
CA GLU A 136 4.33 6.85 17.54
C GLU A 136 2.93 6.29 17.23
N ASP A 137 2.69 5.03 17.59
CA ASP A 137 1.38 4.38 17.46
C ASP A 137 0.29 5.16 18.21
N GLY A 138 -0.82 5.45 17.57
CA GLY A 138 -1.91 6.26 18.10
C GLY A 138 -1.73 7.78 17.96
N ARG A 139 -0.66 8.27 17.33
CA ARG A 139 -0.45 9.72 17.12
C ARG A 139 -1.54 10.31 16.24
N GLU A 140 -2.13 11.43 16.69
CA GLU A 140 -3.11 12.21 15.93
C GLU A 140 -2.44 13.34 15.11
N LEU A 141 -2.90 13.50 13.88
CA LEU A 141 -2.55 14.58 12.96
C LEU A 141 -3.82 15.33 12.60
N LYS A 142 -3.86 16.64 12.84
CA LYS A 142 -5.03 17.47 12.60
C LYS A 142 -4.81 18.43 11.43
N PHE A 143 -5.82 18.53 10.55
CA PHE A 143 -5.86 19.52 9.47
C PHE A 143 -7.32 19.85 9.14
N GLY A 144 -7.65 21.16 9.08
CA GLY A 144 -9.04 21.57 9.08
C GLY A 144 -9.77 20.96 10.27
N GLU A 145 -10.92 20.31 10.03
CA GLU A 145 -11.70 19.58 11.03
C GLU A 145 -11.41 18.07 11.06
N MET A 146 -10.57 17.57 10.15
CA MET A 146 -10.19 16.16 10.09
C MET A 146 -9.08 15.81 11.07
N THR A 147 -9.12 14.56 11.54
CA THR A 147 -8.08 13.98 12.38
C THR A 147 -7.70 12.61 11.86
N LEU A 148 -6.46 12.49 11.37
CA LEU A 148 -5.83 11.20 11.05
C LEU A 148 -5.13 10.63 12.29
N VAL A 149 -5.43 9.38 12.62
CA VAL A 149 -4.68 8.63 13.63
C VAL A 149 -3.72 7.67 12.94
N CYS A 150 -2.46 7.74 13.31
CA CYS A 150 -1.40 6.88 12.78
C CYS A 150 -1.32 5.61 13.62
N TYR A 151 -1.42 4.43 13.01
CA TYR A 151 -1.25 3.16 13.70
C TYR A 151 -0.15 2.32 13.06
N ASP A 152 0.69 1.69 13.91
CA ASP A 152 1.65 0.68 13.47
C ASP A 152 0.89 -0.55 12.92
N ALA A 153 1.32 -1.04 11.76
CA ALA A 153 0.64 -2.09 11.01
C ALA A 153 1.64 -3.05 10.33
N PRO A 154 2.49 -3.75 11.12
CA PRO A 154 3.48 -4.65 10.56
C PRO A 154 2.84 -5.89 9.93
N GLY A 155 3.63 -6.60 9.13
CA GLY A 155 3.26 -7.87 8.49
C GLY A 155 3.71 -7.92 7.04
N HIS A 156 3.24 -6.99 6.22
CA HIS A 156 3.80 -6.77 4.89
C HIS A 156 5.23 -6.22 4.97
N ALA A 157 5.43 -5.17 5.76
CA ALA A 157 6.75 -4.60 6.06
C ALA A 157 6.82 -4.16 7.53
N LYS A 158 8.04 -4.16 8.12
CA LYS A 158 8.27 -3.69 9.49
C LYS A 158 8.17 -2.17 9.66
N HIS A 159 8.11 -1.45 8.57
CA HIS A 159 7.97 0.00 8.49
C HIS A 159 6.62 0.41 7.90
N HIS A 160 5.61 -0.43 8.08
CA HIS A 160 4.26 -0.17 7.60
C HIS A 160 3.40 0.44 8.71
N MET A 161 2.59 1.44 8.35
CA MET A 161 1.57 2.06 9.18
C MET A 161 0.29 2.26 8.38
N ILE A 162 -0.81 2.46 9.09
CA ILE A 162 -2.12 2.78 8.52
C ILE A 162 -2.61 4.11 9.09
N PHE A 163 -3.49 4.78 8.36
CA PHE A 163 -4.06 6.07 8.75
C PHE A 163 -5.57 5.96 8.87
N PHE A 164 -6.11 6.26 10.05
CA PHE A 164 -7.54 6.22 10.33
C PHE A 164 -8.10 7.64 10.47
N GLU A 165 -8.99 8.04 9.57
CA GLU A 165 -9.70 9.31 9.66
C GLU A 165 -10.94 9.14 10.55
N LYS A 166 -11.00 9.93 11.64
CA LYS A 166 -11.95 9.72 12.75
C LYS A 166 -13.39 10.05 12.39
N SER A 167 -13.63 11.12 11.65
CA SER A 167 -14.98 11.64 11.38
C SER A 167 -15.75 10.77 10.39
N THR A 168 -15.10 10.33 9.34
CA THR A 168 -15.68 9.45 8.30
C THR A 168 -15.46 7.97 8.59
N ARG A 169 -14.67 7.65 9.63
CA ARG A 169 -14.23 6.29 9.96
C ARG A 169 -13.58 5.57 8.78
N SER A 170 -12.82 6.32 7.99
CA SER A 170 -12.13 5.83 6.80
C SER A 170 -10.71 5.40 7.15
N LEU A 171 -10.34 4.20 6.72
CA LEU A 171 -9.00 3.64 6.95
C LEU A 171 -8.21 3.60 5.64
N PHE A 172 -7.01 4.15 5.65
CA PHE A 172 -6.04 4.05 4.56
C PHE A 172 -5.01 3.00 4.94
N ALA A 173 -5.11 1.83 4.32
CA ALA A 173 -4.46 0.63 4.79
C ALA A 173 -3.18 0.28 4.03
N GLY A 174 -2.85 0.97 2.94
CA GLY A 174 -1.71 0.56 2.11
C GLY A 174 -1.83 -0.90 1.71
N ASP A 175 -0.77 -1.66 1.96
CA ASP A 175 -0.67 -3.08 1.68
C ASP A 175 -1.00 -3.98 2.89
N ALA A 176 -1.22 -3.36 4.07
CA ALA A 176 -1.56 -4.11 5.27
C ALA A 176 -2.94 -4.79 5.21
N PHE A 177 -3.81 -4.33 4.30
CA PHE A 177 -5.12 -4.97 4.05
C PHE A 177 -5.21 -5.55 2.63
N GLY A 178 -4.07 -6.00 2.10
CA GLY A 178 -3.97 -6.72 0.84
C GLY A 178 -4.08 -5.85 -0.41
N ILE A 179 -4.18 -6.54 -1.53
CA ILE A 179 -4.29 -5.99 -2.89
C ILE A 179 -5.63 -6.39 -3.49
N SER A 180 -6.26 -5.47 -4.21
CA SER A 180 -7.51 -5.72 -4.93
C SER A 180 -7.61 -4.82 -6.16
N TYR A 181 -7.20 -5.32 -7.30
CA TYR A 181 -7.31 -4.56 -8.55
C TYR A 181 -8.75 -4.34 -8.98
N ARG A 182 -9.00 -3.36 -9.85
CA ARG A 182 -10.35 -2.96 -10.29
C ARG A 182 -11.17 -4.10 -10.91
N TRP A 183 -10.51 -5.08 -11.52
CA TRP A 183 -11.14 -6.26 -12.13
C TRP A 183 -11.51 -7.35 -11.11
N MET A 184 -10.96 -7.32 -9.90
CA MET A 184 -11.21 -8.30 -8.84
C MET A 184 -12.59 -8.07 -8.20
N LYS A 185 -13.61 -8.20 -9.00
CA LYS A 185 -15.02 -8.05 -8.61
C LYS A 185 -15.67 -9.41 -8.53
N GLY A 186 -16.31 -9.69 -7.42
CA GLY A 186 -17.13 -10.88 -7.18
C GLY A 186 -18.60 -10.55 -6.97
N ALA A 187 -19.38 -11.55 -6.64
CA ALA A 187 -20.82 -11.41 -6.41
C ALA A 187 -21.15 -10.45 -5.26
N ASP A 188 -20.33 -10.45 -4.21
CA ASP A 188 -20.52 -9.64 -2.99
C ASP A 188 -19.60 -8.41 -2.94
N GLY A 189 -19.15 -7.92 -4.07
CA GLY A 189 -18.24 -6.80 -4.17
C GLY A 189 -16.80 -7.22 -4.43
N ARG A 190 -15.86 -6.31 -4.17
CA ARG A 190 -14.44 -6.58 -4.42
C ARG A 190 -13.83 -7.45 -3.32
N TRP A 191 -12.93 -8.32 -3.72
CA TRP A 191 -12.15 -9.18 -2.84
C TRP A 191 -10.65 -8.84 -2.91
N ALA A 192 -9.91 -9.14 -1.85
CA ALA A 192 -8.49 -8.86 -1.74
C ALA A 192 -7.70 -10.14 -1.42
N PHE A 193 -6.42 -10.16 -1.79
CA PHE A 193 -5.46 -11.17 -1.38
C PHE A 193 -4.28 -10.52 -0.63
N PRO A 194 -3.60 -11.27 0.27
CA PRO A 194 -2.47 -10.73 1.02
C PRO A 194 -1.26 -10.52 0.11
N THR A 195 -0.38 -9.61 0.50
CA THR A 195 0.89 -9.37 -0.18
C THR A 195 2.07 -9.71 0.71
N ALA A 196 3.01 -10.50 0.20
CA ALA A 196 4.18 -11.03 0.87
C ALA A 196 5.45 -10.59 0.17
N SER A 197 5.68 -9.26 0.09
CA SER A 197 6.87 -8.75 -0.59
C SER A 197 8.18 -9.09 0.14
N PRO A 198 9.31 -9.24 -0.58
CA PRO A 198 10.62 -9.40 0.03
C PRO A 198 11.01 -8.12 0.79
N VAL A 199 11.68 -8.17 1.94
CA VAL A 199 12.28 -9.31 2.67
C VAL A 199 11.73 -9.38 4.10
N GLN A 200 10.63 -8.65 4.36
CA GLN A 200 10.16 -8.35 5.71
C GLN A 200 8.80 -8.98 6.05
N PHE A 201 8.27 -9.79 5.17
CA PHE A 201 6.99 -10.45 5.41
C PHE A 201 7.00 -11.25 6.72
N ASP A 202 5.96 -11.05 7.52
CA ASP A 202 5.72 -11.74 8.78
C ASP A 202 4.23 -12.13 8.86
N PRO A 203 3.89 -13.42 8.67
CA PRO A 203 2.50 -13.87 8.62
C PRO A 203 1.75 -13.67 9.93
N ALA A 204 2.43 -13.85 11.09
CA ALA A 204 1.80 -13.64 12.39
C ALA A 204 1.48 -12.15 12.63
N ALA A 205 2.41 -11.27 12.31
CA ALA A 205 2.19 -9.84 12.41
C ALA A 205 1.10 -9.36 11.43
N MET A 206 1.02 -9.92 10.22
CA MET A 206 -0.01 -9.56 9.24
C MET A 206 -1.41 -9.97 9.69
N THR A 207 -1.54 -11.16 10.30
CA THR A 207 -2.80 -11.60 10.90
C THR A 207 -3.22 -10.67 12.04
N ALA A 208 -2.31 -10.35 12.97
CA ALA A 208 -2.58 -9.44 14.07
C ALA A 208 -2.96 -8.02 13.59
N THR A 209 -2.30 -7.53 12.54
CA THR A 209 -2.66 -6.25 11.90
C THR A 209 -4.06 -6.28 11.29
N THR A 210 -4.43 -7.38 10.61
CA THR A 210 -5.79 -7.56 10.07
C THR A 210 -6.84 -7.53 11.19
N GLU A 211 -6.57 -8.21 12.32
CA GLU A 211 -7.46 -8.19 13.49
C GLU A 211 -7.57 -6.79 14.10
N LYS A 212 -6.45 -6.04 14.23
CA LYS A 212 -6.43 -4.64 14.67
C LYS A 212 -7.29 -3.76 13.76
N ILE A 213 -7.19 -3.92 12.44
CA ILE A 213 -8.00 -3.18 11.46
C ILE A 213 -9.50 -3.46 11.67
N VAL A 214 -9.88 -4.73 11.84
CA VAL A 214 -11.28 -5.10 12.13
C VAL A 214 -11.77 -4.49 13.44
N ALA A 215 -10.93 -4.47 14.48
CA ALA A 215 -11.27 -3.90 15.78
C ALA A 215 -11.47 -2.37 15.74
N LEU A 216 -10.79 -1.66 14.85
CA LEU A 216 -11.03 -0.22 14.58
C LEU A 216 -12.41 0.03 13.97
N ALA A 217 -13.06 -1.00 13.45
CA ALA A 217 -14.40 -0.98 12.85
C ALA A 217 -14.56 0.16 11.81
N PRO A 218 -13.70 0.23 10.77
CA PRO A 218 -13.83 1.25 9.73
C PRO A 218 -15.11 1.03 8.93
N GLU A 219 -15.73 2.13 8.49
CA GLU A 219 -16.87 2.11 7.57
C GLU A 219 -16.41 1.74 6.15
N GLN A 220 -15.22 2.19 5.77
CA GLN A 220 -14.59 1.90 4.49
C GLN A 220 -13.08 1.82 4.63
N ILE A 221 -12.46 0.96 3.82
CA ILE A 221 -11.01 0.81 3.75
C ILE A 221 -10.55 1.23 2.35
N PHE A 222 -9.50 2.03 2.31
CA PHE A 222 -8.81 2.42 1.10
C PHE A 222 -7.45 1.73 1.04
N ILE A 223 -7.21 0.95 0.00
CA ILE A 223 -5.94 0.29 -0.27
C ILE A 223 -5.23 0.96 -1.44
N THR A 224 -3.93 0.85 -1.49
CA THR A 224 -3.14 1.49 -2.56
C THR A 224 -3.35 0.76 -3.89
N HIS A 225 -3.44 -0.55 -3.91
CA HIS A 225 -3.61 -1.40 -5.08
C HIS A 225 -4.99 -2.13 -5.12
N PHE A 226 -6.10 -1.55 -5.44
CA PHE A 226 -6.50 -0.22 -5.84
C PHE A 226 -7.85 0.16 -5.21
N GLY A 227 -7.90 1.31 -4.51
CA GLY A 227 -9.15 2.01 -4.20
C GLY A 227 -9.91 1.45 -2.99
N GLU A 228 -11.21 1.77 -2.94
CA GLU A 228 -12.09 1.42 -1.84
C GLU A 228 -12.39 -0.09 -1.77
N LEU A 229 -12.28 -0.67 -0.60
CA LEU A 229 -12.80 -1.98 -0.23
C LEU A 229 -13.96 -1.82 0.74
N THR A 230 -15.10 -2.34 0.36
CA THR A 230 -16.27 -2.57 1.23
C THR A 230 -16.21 -4.00 1.80
N ASN A 231 -17.22 -4.39 2.61
CA ASN A 231 -17.25 -5.74 3.19
C ASN A 231 -15.98 -6.08 4.00
N VAL A 232 -15.61 -5.18 4.92
CA VAL A 232 -14.38 -5.26 5.73
C VAL A 232 -14.18 -6.64 6.36
N ARG A 233 -15.22 -7.19 7.01
CA ARG A 233 -15.13 -8.51 7.68
C ARG A 233 -14.90 -9.66 6.72
N LYS A 234 -15.54 -9.64 5.54
CA LYS A 234 -15.33 -10.65 4.49
C LYS A 234 -13.88 -10.62 4.00
N ASN A 235 -13.39 -9.42 3.65
CA ASN A 235 -12.03 -9.26 3.17
C ASN A 235 -11.00 -9.62 4.27
N ALA A 236 -11.23 -9.27 5.52
CA ALA A 236 -10.38 -9.68 6.63
C ALA A 236 -10.30 -11.23 6.76
N ALA A 237 -11.42 -11.92 6.62
CA ALA A 237 -11.44 -13.39 6.63
C ALA A 237 -10.66 -13.99 5.44
N LEU A 238 -10.84 -13.43 4.24
CA LEU A 238 -10.08 -13.84 3.04
C LEU A 238 -8.58 -13.62 3.22
N LEU A 239 -8.18 -12.47 3.77
CA LEU A 239 -6.77 -12.15 4.02
C LEU A 239 -6.17 -13.09 5.06
N THR A 240 -6.85 -13.34 6.17
CA THR A 240 -6.38 -14.26 7.23
C THR A 240 -6.23 -15.70 6.69
N GLU A 241 -7.22 -16.19 5.95
CA GLU A 241 -7.13 -17.51 5.32
C GLU A 241 -6.04 -17.54 4.23
N GLY A 242 -5.91 -16.47 3.44
CA GLY A 242 -4.86 -16.33 2.43
C GLY A 242 -3.46 -16.38 3.03
N VAL A 243 -3.21 -15.68 4.13
CA VAL A 243 -1.92 -15.75 4.87
C VAL A 243 -1.63 -17.17 5.35
N LYS A 244 -2.64 -17.86 5.89
CA LYS A 244 -2.49 -19.27 6.30
C LYS A 244 -2.14 -20.17 5.12
N LYS A 245 -2.82 -20.00 3.98
CA LYS A 245 -2.52 -20.73 2.74
C LYS A 245 -1.12 -20.44 2.21
N TYR A 246 -0.66 -19.20 2.30
CA TYR A 246 0.71 -18.83 1.92
C TYR A 246 1.75 -19.61 2.74
N VAL A 247 1.54 -19.74 4.06
CA VAL A 247 2.41 -20.52 4.94
C VAL A 247 2.38 -22.00 4.54
N GLU A 248 1.18 -22.61 4.39
CA GLU A 248 1.00 -24.02 4.00
C GLU A 248 1.69 -24.34 2.66
N ILE A 249 1.48 -23.51 1.62
CA ILE A 249 2.11 -23.66 0.30
C ILE A 249 3.63 -23.57 0.41
N THR A 250 4.12 -22.63 1.20
CA THR A 250 5.57 -22.39 1.35
C THR A 250 6.26 -23.55 2.07
N GLU A 251 5.64 -24.07 3.13
CA GLU A 251 6.15 -25.23 3.87
C GLU A 251 6.14 -26.49 3.01
N ALA A 252 5.05 -26.76 2.29
CA ALA A 252 4.94 -27.89 1.38
C ALA A 252 5.98 -27.82 0.24
N ALA A 253 6.27 -26.59 -0.24
CA ALA A 253 7.30 -26.34 -1.24
C ALA A 253 8.74 -26.36 -0.65
N SER A 254 8.91 -26.48 0.68
CA SER A 254 10.21 -26.36 1.35
C SER A 254 10.97 -25.09 0.98
N GLY A 255 10.27 -23.98 0.75
CA GLY A 255 10.82 -22.68 0.37
C GLY A 255 11.23 -22.54 -1.10
N ASP A 256 11.01 -23.55 -1.95
CA ASP A 256 11.30 -23.49 -3.38
C ASP A 256 10.39 -22.46 -4.07
N LYS A 257 10.97 -21.40 -4.59
CA LYS A 257 10.26 -20.25 -5.19
C LYS A 257 9.35 -20.67 -6.35
N ALA A 258 9.80 -21.58 -7.22
CA ALA A 258 9.01 -21.98 -8.40
C ALA A 258 7.76 -22.79 -7.98
N LYS A 259 7.90 -23.67 -6.98
CA LYS A 259 6.77 -24.44 -6.42
C LYS A 259 5.81 -23.52 -5.65
N ILE A 260 6.34 -22.56 -4.88
CA ILE A 260 5.51 -21.54 -4.21
C ILE A 260 4.70 -20.78 -5.24
N LYS A 261 5.34 -20.27 -6.30
CA LYS A 261 4.67 -19.52 -7.37
C LYS A 261 3.53 -20.32 -8.01
N ALA A 262 3.76 -21.61 -8.31
CA ALA A 262 2.73 -22.49 -8.85
C ALA A 262 1.56 -22.69 -7.87
N GLY A 263 1.84 -22.91 -6.59
CA GLY A 263 0.80 -23.02 -5.56
C GLY A 263 0.00 -21.75 -5.35
N LEU A 264 0.64 -20.56 -5.44
CA LEU A 264 -0.05 -19.27 -5.38
C LEU A 264 -0.94 -19.04 -6.60
N ALA A 265 -0.49 -19.42 -7.80
CA ALA A 265 -1.30 -19.30 -9.01
C ALA A 265 -2.59 -20.11 -8.91
N GLU A 266 -2.50 -21.34 -8.38
CA GLU A 266 -3.67 -22.18 -8.11
C GLU A 266 -4.60 -21.52 -7.07
N LEU A 267 -4.04 -21.07 -5.93
CA LEU A 267 -4.81 -20.39 -4.88
C LEU A 267 -5.55 -19.15 -5.41
N TYR A 268 -4.92 -18.34 -6.24
CA TYR A 268 -5.54 -17.12 -6.80
C TYR A 268 -6.65 -17.47 -7.80
N ARG A 269 -6.45 -18.51 -8.60
CA ARG A 269 -7.47 -19.01 -9.52
C ARG A 269 -8.69 -19.52 -8.77
N GLU A 270 -8.48 -20.38 -7.76
CA GLU A 270 -9.57 -20.91 -6.93
C GLU A 270 -10.32 -19.81 -6.19
N THR A 271 -9.58 -18.82 -5.66
CA THR A 271 -10.18 -17.68 -4.97
C THR A 271 -11.01 -16.83 -5.93
N ALA A 272 -10.50 -16.51 -7.11
CA ALA A 272 -11.22 -15.76 -8.14
C ALA A 272 -12.52 -16.47 -8.57
N GLU A 273 -12.47 -17.78 -8.77
CA GLU A 273 -13.63 -18.60 -9.11
C GLU A 273 -14.67 -18.60 -7.98
N LYS A 274 -14.22 -18.85 -6.73
CA LYS A 274 -15.08 -18.85 -5.54
C LYS A 274 -15.76 -17.50 -5.31
N GLU A 275 -15.04 -16.41 -5.54
CA GLU A 275 -15.55 -15.05 -5.41
C GLU A 275 -16.45 -14.64 -6.61
N GLY A 276 -16.54 -15.43 -7.64
CA GLY A 276 -17.35 -15.17 -8.81
C GLY A 276 -16.76 -14.13 -9.77
N THR A 277 -15.44 -14.04 -9.84
CA THR A 277 -14.76 -13.18 -10.81
C THR A 277 -14.97 -13.70 -12.22
N SER A 278 -15.42 -12.84 -13.12
CA SER A 278 -15.83 -13.22 -14.48
C SER A 278 -14.70 -13.38 -15.51
N LEU A 279 -13.45 -13.26 -15.07
CA LEU A 279 -12.28 -13.41 -15.96
C LEU A 279 -11.89 -14.89 -16.12
N PRO A 280 -11.45 -15.31 -17.33
CA PRO A 280 -10.85 -16.62 -17.51
C PRO A 280 -9.63 -16.83 -16.59
N ALA A 281 -9.40 -18.05 -16.11
CA ALA A 281 -8.30 -18.39 -15.21
C ALA A 281 -6.92 -17.95 -15.74
N ALA A 282 -6.64 -18.17 -17.02
CA ALA A 282 -5.40 -17.72 -17.65
C ALA A 282 -5.23 -16.18 -17.61
N THR A 283 -6.32 -15.42 -17.73
CA THR A 283 -6.31 -13.96 -17.61
C THR A 283 -6.04 -13.51 -16.19
N VAL A 284 -6.58 -14.22 -15.19
CA VAL A 284 -6.30 -13.97 -13.76
C VAL A 284 -4.80 -14.13 -13.48
N GLU A 285 -4.21 -15.25 -13.90
CA GLU A 285 -2.79 -15.53 -13.71
C GLU A 285 -1.89 -14.49 -14.42
N GLU A 286 -2.19 -14.15 -15.66
CA GLU A 286 -1.43 -13.11 -16.38
C GLU A 286 -1.56 -11.74 -15.73
N SER A 287 -2.76 -11.37 -15.27
CA SER A 287 -2.99 -10.08 -14.59
C SER A 287 -2.27 -9.98 -13.24
N LEU A 288 -2.01 -11.12 -12.57
CA LEU A 288 -1.31 -11.20 -11.29
C LEU A 288 0.15 -11.68 -11.43
N ARG A 289 0.70 -11.69 -12.64
CA ARG A 289 2.04 -12.22 -12.93
C ARG A 289 3.13 -11.59 -12.07
N VAL A 290 3.07 -10.28 -11.85
CA VAL A 290 4.04 -9.55 -11.02
C VAL A 290 3.85 -9.89 -9.55
N ASP A 291 2.59 -9.92 -9.07
CA ASP A 291 2.27 -10.27 -7.68
C ASP A 291 2.68 -11.71 -7.35
N LEU A 292 2.46 -12.64 -8.27
CA LEU A 292 2.89 -14.04 -8.12
C LEU A 292 4.41 -14.14 -7.94
N GLU A 293 5.16 -13.37 -8.72
CA GLU A 293 6.63 -13.36 -8.65
C GLU A 293 7.12 -12.77 -7.33
N LEU A 294 6.59 -11.59 -6.93
CA LEU A 294 6.98 -10.89 -5.71
C LEU A 294 6.57 -11.69 -4.45
N ASN A 295 5.35 -12.21 -4.42
CA ASN A 295 4.86 -13.00 -3.29
C ASN A 295 5.65 -14.31 -3.13
N ALA A 296 5.94 -15.01 -4.24
CA ALA A 296 6.75 -16.23 -4.19
C ALA A 296 8.17 -15.94 -3.68
N GLN A 297 8.78 -14.83 -4.11
CA GLN A 297 10.09 -14.41 -3.63
C GLN A 297 10.06 -14.05 -2.14
N GLY A 298 9.05 -13.29 -1.70
CA GLY A 298 8.90 -12.87 -0.30
C GLY A 298 8.69 -14.07 0.62
N LEU A 299 7.85 -15.00 0.22
CA LEU A 299 7.59 -16.24 0.97
C LEU A 299 8.83 -17.15 1.05
N SER A 300 9.57 -17.33 -0.05
CA SER A 300 10.83 -18.07 -0.06
C SER A 300 11.86 -17.43 0.88
N CYS A 301 11.94 -16.10 0.89
CA CYS A 301 12.80 -15.34 1.79
C CYS A 301 12.38 -15.51 3.26
N TRP A 302 11.07 -15.40 3.56
CA TRP A 302 10.53 -15.64 4.89
C TRP A 302 10.87 -17.06 5.40
N TYR A 303 10.63 -18.08 4.59
CA TYR A 303 10.95 -19.47 4.93
C TYR A 303 12.43 -19.67 5.28
N SER A 304 13.31 -19.10 4.44
CA SER A 304 14.76 -19.18 4.66
C SER A 304 15.20 -18.48 5.96
N ASN A 305 14.57 -17.36 6.30
CA ASN A 305 14.89 -16.58 7.50
C ASN A 305 14.30 -17.20 8.79
N SER A 306 13.13 -17.83 8.71
CA SER A 306 12.49 -18.48 9.86
C SER A 306 13.26 -19.71 10.36
N ARG A 307 14.04 -20.35 9.49
CA ARG A 307 14.84 -21.54 9.81
C ARG A 307 16.28 -21.25 10.23
N LYS A 308 16.70 -19.98 10.21
CA LYS A 308 18.01 -19.54 10.71
C LYS A 308 18.00 -19.18 12.22
N LYS A 309 16.81 -19.21 12.84
CA LYS A 309 16.61 -19.02 14.28
C LYS A 309 16.51 -20.36 14.99
#